data_6fdd196be3c3b157030b46f8045819de
#
_entry.id   6fdd196be3c3b157030b46f8045819de
#
_cell.length_a   1.000
_cell.length_b   1.000
_cell.length_c   1.000
_cell.angle_alpha   90.00
_cell.angle_beta   90.00
_cell.angle_gamma   90.00
#
_symmetry.space_group_name_H-M   'P 1'
#
loop_
_entity.id
_entity.type
_entity.pdbx_description
1 polymer ?
#
loop_
_entity_poly.entity_id
_entity_poly.type
_entity_poly.pdbx_seq_one_letter_code
_entity_poly.pdbx_strand_id
1 'polypeptide(L)'
;MARNGGVLERAGHTEASIDISKLSNLNPSSVICEVMNEDGRMARLNDLFKFSKKHNLKLASIEDLISYRFKYEKLVNKVISKSLNVKKIGKVNIYIYKNKLENNINFAITKGKFNQKKSIPVRVLSDKIENKNIMRNNIIKKSLAIMSKYKNFLLLIINNKNNISKEKSINTLRYYGIGAQIIKDLNIRNMILISRSKKKIIGLDGFGLKIKKQIIIKWKKF
;
A
#
# COMPACT_ATOMS: atom_id res chain seq x y z
N MET A 1 -14.73 -18.64 -10.55
CA MET A 1 -14.46 -17.36 -11.28
C MET A 1 -13.50 -16.50 -10.50
N ALA A 2 -12.55 -15.87 -11.17
CA ALA A 2 -11.61 -14.93 -10.56
C ALA A 2 -12.32 -13.64 -10.12
N ARG A 3 -11.81 -13.00 -9.07
CA ARG A 3 -12.28 -11.68 -8.63
C ARG A 3 -11.83 -10.59 -9.62
N ASN A 4 -12.64 -9.55 -9.80
CA ASN A 4 -12.35 -8.48 -10.77
C ASN A 4 -11.03 -7.74 -10.49
N GLY A 5 -10.67 -7.53 -9.23
CA GLY A 5 -9.40 -6.95 -8.81
C GLY A 5 -8.19 -7.89 -8.93
N GLY A 6 -8.39 -9.15 -9.34
CA GLY A 6 -7.33 -10.13 -9.47
C GLY A 6 -6.60 -10.40 -8.16
N VAL A 7 -5.29 -10.66 -8.22
CA VAL A 7 -4.47 -10.92 -7.02
C VAL A 7 -4.46 -9.75 -6.03
N LEU A 8 -4.79 -8.55 -6.47
CA LEU A 8 -4.92 -7.39 -5.60
C LEU A 8 -6.20 -7.40 -4.77
N GLU A 9 -7.20 -8.19 -5.13
CA GLU A 9 -8.44 -8.41 -4.37
C GLU A 9 -8.38 -9.71 -3.58
N ARG A 10 -7.98 -10.80 -4.22
CA ARG A 10 -7.78 -12.11 -3.59
C ARG A 10 -6.47 -12.74 -4.08
N ALA A 11 -5.55 -13.03 -3.18
CA ALA A 11 -4.27 -13.65 -3.51
C ALA A 11 -4.42 -15.15 -3.73
N GLY A 12 -5.02 -15.53 -4.85
CA GLY A 12 -5.27 -16.91 -5.24
C GLY A 12 -4.70 -17.23 -6.61
N HIS A 13 -4.45 -18.52 -6.87
CA HIS A 13 -3.90 -18.99 -8.15
C HIS A 13 -4.85 -18.71 -9.31
N THR A 14 -6.17 -18.78 -9.09
CA THR A 14 -7.18 -18.43 -10.08
C THR A 14 -7.06 -16.96 -10.50
N GLU A 15 -6.89 -16.04 -9.54
CA GLU A 15 -6.69 -14.63 -9.82
C GLU A 15 -5.34 -14.38 -10.50
N ALA A 16 -4.29 -15.07 -10.05
CA ALA A 16 -2.96 -14.95 -10.62
C ALA A 16 -2.92 -15.36 -12.09
N SER A 17 -3.56 -16.46 -12.44
CA SER A 17 -3.60 -16.94 -13.83
C SER A 17 -4.29 -15.95 -14.78
N ILE A 18 -5.42 -15.38 -14.35
CA ILE A 18 -6.15 -14.36 -15.12
C ILE A 18 -5.36 -13.05 -15.22
N ASP A 19 -4.68 -12.64 -14.13
CA ASP A 19 -3.84 -11.44 -14.14
C ASP A 19 -2.65 -11.59 -15.09
N ILE A 20 -2.00 -12.75 -15.11
CA ILE A 20 -0.90 -13.04 -16.05
C ILE A 20 -1.40 -12.97 -17.49
N SER A 21 -2.56 -13.56 -17.80
CA SER A 21 -3.16 -13.47 -19.13
C SER A 21 -3.39 -12.02 -19.55
N LYS A 22 -4.01 -11.21 -18.67
CA LYS A 22 -4.24 -9.78 -18.93
C LYS A 22 -2.95 -8.99 -19.12
N LEU A 23 -1.93 -9.22 -18.27
CA LEU A 23 -0.63 -8.55 -18.37
C LEU A 23 0.15 -8.93 -19.62
N SER A 24 -0.14 -10.11 -20.17
CA SER A 24 0.41 -10.59 -21.45
C SER A 24 -0.40 -10.14 -22.67
N ASN A 25 -1.43 -9.30 -22.49
CA ASN A 25 -2.38 -8.87 -23.51
C ASN A 25 -3.10 -10.04 -24.20
N LEU A 26 -3.34 -11.12 -23.47
CA LEU A 26 -4.10 -12.28 -23.94
C LEU A 26 -5.55 -12.21 -23.42
N ASN A 27 -6.41 -13.07 -24.00
CA ASN A 27 -7.77 -13.25 -23.48
C ASN A 27 -7.69 -13.65 -21.98
N PRO A 28 -8.48 -13.03 -21.09
CA PRO A 28 -8.42 -13.28 -19.64
C PRO A 28 -9.05 -14.62 -19.25
N SER A 29 -8.50 -15.69 -19.80
CA SER A 29 -8.85 -17.09 -19.51
C SER A 29 -7.57 -17.90 -19.34
N SER A 30 -7.61 -18.93 -18.49
CA SER A 30 -6.46 -19.79 -18.20
C SER A 30 -6.90 -21.16 -17.75
N VAL A 31 -6.09 -22.16 -18.05
CA VAL A 31 -6.16 -23.49 -17.46
C VAL A 31 -5.14 -23.55 -16.32
N ILE A 32 -5.54 -24.04 -15.17
CA ILE A 32 -4.69 -24.24 -14.01
C ILE A 32 -4.75 -25.71 -13.59
N CYS A 33 -3.60 -26.24 -13.15
CA CYS A 33 -3.46 -27.60 -12.64
C CYS A 33 -2.46 -27.63 -11.51
N GLU A 34 -2.76 -28.34 -10.46
CA GLU A 34 -1.83 -28.57 -9.34
C GLU A 34 -0.73 -29.54 -9.76
N VAL A 35 0.49 -29.27 -9.28
CA VAL A 35 1.63 -30.16 -9.49
C VAL A 35 1.71 -31.12 -8.31
N MET A 36 1.63 -32.43 -8.62
CA MET A 36 1.81 -33.52 -7.64
C MET A 36 3.15 -34.20 -7.84
N ASN A 37 3.72 -34.71 -6.76
CA ASN A 37 4.88 -35.58 -6.77
C ASN A 37 4.46 -37.01 -7.16
N GLU A 38 5.41 -37.86 -7.54
CA GLU A 38 5.16 -39.25 -7.93
C GLU A 38 4.52 -40.09 -6.81
N ASP A 39 4.72 -39.71 -5.56
CA ASP A 39 4.10 -40.32 -4.38
C ASP A 39 2.65 -39.86 -4.11
N GLY A 40 2.06 -39.05 -5.00
CA GLY A 40 0.70 -38.52 -4.89
C GLY A 40 0.55 -37.32 -3.97
N ARG A 41 1.60 -36.85 -3.29
CA ARG A 41 1.56 -35.64 -2.48
C ARG A 41 1.68 -34.38 -3.33
N MET A 42 1.05 -33.31 -2.85
CA MET A 42 1.17 -32.00 -3.51
C MET A 42 2.62 -31.50 -3.45
N ALA A 43 3.18 -31.11 -4.59
CA ALA A 43 4.51 -30.53 -4.69
C ALA A 43 4.62 -29.25 -3.85
N ARG A 44 5.70 -29.13 -3.10
CA ARG A 44 6.04 -27.94 -2.31
C ARG A 44 7.15 -27.15 -3.00
N LEU A 45 7.49 -26.00 -2.44
CA LEU A 45 8.41 -25.05 -3.09
C LEU A 45 9.72 -25.71 -3.61
N ASN A 46 10.33 -26.57 -2.80
CA ASN A 46 11.57 -27.27 -3.21
C ASN A 46 11.34 -28.24 -4.37
N ASP A 47 10.19 -28.91 -4.40
CA ASP A 47 9.82 -29.82 -5.48
C ASP A 47 9.51 -29.02 -6.76
N LEU A 48 8.82 -27.89 -6.62
CA LEU A 48 8.51 -26.96 -7.71
C LEU A 48 9.78 -26.37 -8.35
N PHE A 49 10.84 -26.09 -7.57
CA PHE A 49 12.13 -25.68 -8.13
C PHE A 49 12.75 -26.77 -9.00
N LYS A 50 12.71 -28.05 -8.56
CA LYS A 50 13.21 -29.17 -9.35
C LYS A 50 12.37 -29.38 -10.60
N PHE A 51 11.05 -29.35 -10.46
CA PHE A 51 10.09 -29.49 -11.55
C PHE A 51 10.27 -28.41 -12.61
N SER A 52 10.36 -27.16 -12.20
CA SER A 52 10.61 -25.99 -13.06
C SER A 52 11.89 -26.19 -13.90
N LYS A 53 13.00 -26.61 -13.27
CA LYS A 53 14.27 -26.88 -13.98
C LYS A 53 14.14 -28.05 -14.95
N LYS A 54 13.53 -29.16 -14.51
CA LYS A 54 13.37 -30.38 -15.33
C LYS A 54 12.58 -30.11 -16.60
N HIS A 55 11.55 -29.27 -16.51
CA HIS A 55 10.63 -28.99 -17.61
C HIS A 55 10.83 -27.62 -18.28
N ASN A 56 11.90 -26.90 -17.92
CA ASN A 56 12.20 -25.55 -18.41
C ASN A 56 11.01 -24.57 -18.26
N LEU A 57 10.32 -24.63 -17.12
CA LEU A 57 9.19 -23.78 -16.80
C LEU A 57 9.61 -22.59 -15.94
N LYS A 58 8.91 -21.48 -16.09
CA LYS A 58 9.09 -20.30 -15.22
C LYS A 58 8.38 -20.52 -13.89
N LEU A 59 9.00 -20.07 -12.80
CA LEU A 59 8.42 -20.06 -11.46
C LEU A 59 8.24 -18.64 -10.98
N ALA A 60 7.06 -18.33 -10.49
CA ALA A 60 6.73 -17.03 -9.93
C ALA A 60 5.88 -17.19 -8.67
N SER A 61 5.91 -16.20 -7.77
CA SER A 61 5.04 -16.15 -6.59
C SER A 61 3.89 -15.17 -6.78
N ILE A 62 2.76 -15.41 -6.10
CA ILE A 62 1.64 -14.46 -6.06
C ILE A 62 2.08 -13.13 -5.42
N GLU A 63 2.99 -13.18 -4.44
CA GLU A 63 3.55 -11.99 -3.79
C GLU A 63 4.32 -11.10 -4.77
N ASP A 64 5.12 -11.70 -5.64
CA ASP A 64 5.85 -10.97 -6.70
C ASP A 64 4.88 -10.36 -7.73
N LEU A 65 3.82 -11.09 -8.10
CA LEU A 65 2.80 -10.57 -9.01
C LEU A 65 2.03 -9.40 -8.40
N ILE A 66 1.68 -9.47 -7.11
CA ILE A 66 1.09 -8.35 -6.37
C ILE A 66 2.03 -7.14 -6.39
N SER A 67 3.31 -7.35 -6.09
CA SER A 67 4.33 -6.30 -6.08
C SER A 67 4.51 -5.68 -7.47
N TYR A 68 4.52 -6.50 -8.52
CA TYR A 68 4.58 -6.07 -9.91
C TYR A 68 3.38 -5.17 -10.26
N ARG A 69 2.15 -5.61 -9.99
CA ARG A 69 0.93 -4.85 -10.27
C ARG A 69 0.91 -3.51 -9.53
N PHE A 70 1.30 -3.47 -8.25
CA PHE A 70 1.41 -2.21 -7.51
C PHE A 70 2.45 -1.26 -8.09
N LYS A 71 3.53 -1.78 -8.67
CA LYS A 71 4.59 -0.96 -9.26
C LYS A 71 4.16 -0.33 -10.58
N TYR A 72 3.43 -1.05 -11.42
CA TYR A 72 3.15 -0.66 -12.80
C TYR A 72 1.71 -0.16 -13.02
N GLU A 73 0.74 -0.54 -12.19
CA GLU A 73 -0.63 -0.06 -12.29
C GLU A 73 -0.87 1.19 -11.46
N LYS A 74 -1.59 2.15 -12.02
CA LYS A 74 -2.06 3.33 -11.29
C LYS A 74 -3.39 3.02 -10.60
N LEU A 75 -3.33 2.70 -9.31
CA LEU A 75 -4.47 2.26 -8.50
C LEU A 75 -5.14 3.39 -7.72
N VAL A 76 -4.49 4.55 -7.62
CA VAL A 76 -5.01 5.70 -6.88
C VAL A 76 -5.19 6.90 -7.80
N ASN A 77 -6.32 7.57 -7.67
CA ASN A 77 -6.62 8.84 -8.36
C ASN A 77 -6.86 9.93 -7.32
N LYS A 78 -6.17 11.06 -7.48
CA LYS A 78 -6.44 12.29 -6.74
C LYS A 78 -7.73 12.90 -7.27
N VAL A 79 -8.77 12.99 -6.42
CA VAL A 79 -10.09 13.48 -6.82
C VAL A 79 -10.38 14.88 -6.30
N ILE A 80 -9.84 15.27 -5.15
CA ILE A 80 -10.08 16.58 -4.54
C ILE A 80 -8.78 17.11 -3.96
N SER A 81 -8.58 18.42 -4.07
CA SER A 81 -7.54 19.18 -3.40
C SER A 81 -8.16 20.41 -2.76
N LYS A 82 -8.00 20.56 -1.43
CA LYS A 82 -8.53 21.70 -0.68
C LYS A 82 -7.50 22.22 0.32
N SER A 83 -7.36 23.53 0.41
CA SER A 83 -6.54 24.18 1.44
C SER A 83 -7.41 24.59 2.62
N LEU A 84 -6.90 24.34 3.83
CA LEU A 84 -7.54 24.74 5.08
C LEU A 84 -6.52 25.41 5.99
N ASN A 85 -6.99 26.39 6.78
CA ASN A 85 -6.20 26.95 7.87
C ASN A 85 -6.59 26.24 9.18
N VAL A 86 -5.65 25.49 9.76
CA VAL A 86 -5.88 24.73 10.99
C VAL A 86 -5.25 25.47 12.16
N LYS A 87 -6.06 25.77 13.19
CA LYS A 87 -5.60 26.48 14.41
C LYS A 87 -4.33 25.80 14.96
N LYS A 88 -3.32 26.60 15.33
CA LYS A 88 -1.99 26.17 15.84
C LYS A 88 -1.09 25.43 14.85
N ILE A 89 -1.56 25.09 13.65
CA ILE A 89 -0.75 24.39 12.62
C ILE A 89 -0.47 25.30 11.44
N GLY A 90 -1.44 26.17 11.08
CA GLY A 90 -1.38 27.03 9.90
C GLY A 90 -2.01 26.38 8.67
N LYS A 91 -1.66 26.85 7.50
CA LYS A 91 -2.18 26.39 6.20
C LYS A 91 -1.72 24.98 5.90
N VAL A 92 -2.67 24.08 5.66
CA VAL A 92 -2.48 22.69 5.21
C VAL A 92 -3.27 22.42 3.95
N ASN A 93 -2.79 21.53 3.11
CA ASN A 93 -3.55 21.02 1.97
C ASN A 93 -4.05 19.62 2.28
N ILE A 94 -5.31 19.36 1.95
CA ILE A 94 -5.95 18.05 2.06
C ILE A 94 -6.19 17.54 0.65
N TYR A 95 -5.67 16.37 0.36
CA TYR A 95 -5.91 15.65 -0.88
C TYR A 95 -6.75 14.42 -0.58
N ILE A 96 -7.74 14.18 -1.43
CA ILE A 96 -8.57 12.99 -1.38
C ILE A 96 -8.20 12.11 -2.56
N TYR A 97 -7.85 10.87 -2.25
CA TYR A 97 -7.51 9.85 -3.21
C TYR A 97 -8.54 8.74 -3.21
N LYS A 98 -9.09 8.42 -4.38
CA LYS A 98 -9.95 7.26 -4.57
C LYS A 98 -9.10 6.06 -4.94
N ASN A 99 -9.30 4.95 -4.22
CA ASN A 99 -8.69 3.66 -4.53
C ASN A 99 -9.59 2.91 -5.51
N LYS A 100 -9.03 2.46 -6.63
CA LYS A 100 -9.77 1.73 -7.67
C LYS A 100 -10.16 0.30 -7.23
N LEU A 101 -9.38 -0.32 -6.35
CA LEU A 101 -9.60 -1.72 -5.94
C LEU A 101 -10.81 -1.88 -5.01
N GLU A 102 -10.93 -0.99 -4.03
CA GLU A 102 -11.91 -1.12 -2.95
C GLU A 102 -12.97 -0.01 -2.94
N ASN A 103 -12.92 0.89 -3.93
CA ASN A 103 -13.73 2.10 -3.98
C ASN A 103 -13.66 2.94 -2.69
N ASN A 104 -12.54 2.81 -1.95
CA ASN A 104 -12.27 3.50 -0.70
C ASN A 104 -11.63 4.86 -0.95
N ILE A 105 -11.84 5.77 0.00
CA ILE A 105 -11.28 7.11 -0.02
C ILE A 105 -10.13 7.17 0.99
N ASN A 106 -8.96 7.61 0.55
CA ASN A 106 -7.79 7.86 1.38
C ASN A 106 -7.51 9.36 1.43
N PHE A 107 -6.90 9.81 2.53
CA PHE A 107 -6.64 11.24 2.73
C PHE A 107 -5.16 11.48 2.94
N ALA A 108 -4.65 12.52 2.29
CA ALA A 108 -3.30 13.03 2.53
C ALA A 108 -3.37 14.47 3.00
N ILE A 109 -2.90 14.74 4.21
CA ILE A 109 -2.80 16.08 4.77
C ILE A 109 -1.34 16.50 4.72
N THR A 110 -1.06 17.59 4.00
CA THR A 110 0.30 18.06 3.79
C THR A 110 0.48 19.48 4.30
N LYS A 111 1.68 19.78 4.79
CA LYS A 111 2.11 21.14 5.08
C LYS A 111 3.42 21.43 4.35
N GLY A 112 3.51 22.64 3.78
CA GLY A 112 4.68 23.09 3.05
C GLY A 112 4.84 22.50 1.65
N LYS A 113 5.94 22.85 0.98
CA LYS A 113 6.31 22.33 -0.35
C LYS A 113 7.26 21.16 -0.22
N PHE A 114 7.09 20.15 -1.06
CA PHE A 114 7.95 18.97 -1.09
C PHE A 114 9.00 19.09 -2.21
N ASN A 115 10.19 18.60 -1.89
CA ASN A 115 11.30 18.50 -2.83
C ASN A 115 11.87 17.09 -2.75
N GLN A 116 12.10 16.46 -3.89
CA GLN A 116 12.59 15.07 -3.98
C GLN A 116 13.95 14.86 -3.29
N LYS A 117 14.79 15.90 -3.23
CA LYS A 117 16.10 15.85 -2.57
C LYS A 117 16.01 15.86 -1.04
N LYS A 118 14.95 16.43 -0.47
CA LYS A 118 14.78 16.55 0.99
C LYS A 118 14.00 15.37 1.56
N SER A 119 14.38 14.93 2.76
CA SER A 119 13.63 13.92 3.51
C SER A 119 12.42 14.57 4.19
N ILE A 120 11.24 14.09 3.86
CA ILE A 120 9.97 14.61 4.38
C ILE A 120 9.49 13.74 5.54
N PRO A 121 9.13 14.32 6.70
CA PRO A 121 8.44 13.62 7.76
C PRO A 121 7.09 13.10 7.27
N VAL A 122 6.92 11.77 7.33
CA VAL A 122 5.72 11.06 6.88
C VAL A 122 5.17 10.23 8.01
N ARG A 123 3.89 10.40 8.31
CA ARG A 123 3.15 9.54 9.21
C ARG A 123 2.02 8.87 8.44
N VAL A 124 1.95 7.56 8.50
CA VAL A 124 0.87 6.79 7.90
C VAL A 124 -0.02 6.24 9.00
N LEU A 125 -1.31 6.49 8.89
CA LEU A 125 -2.36 5.93 9.72
C LEU A 125 -3.19 4.97 8.86
N SER A 126 -3.52 3.81 9.41
CA SER A 126 -4.56 2.94 8.89
C SER A 126 -5.69 2.94 9.91
N ASP A 127 -6.83 3.46 9.54
CA ASP A 127 -7.98 3.61 10.45
C ASP A 127 -9.29 3.54 9.66
N LYS A 128 -10.35 3.07 10.32
CA LYS A 128 -11.69 3.10 9.76
C LYS A 128 -12.26 4.51 9.94
N ILE A 129 -12.33 5.23 8.84
CA ILE A 129 -12.91 6.58 8.84
C ILE A 129 -14.36 6.49 8.36
N GLU A 130 -15.27 6.54 9.30
CA GLU A 130 -16.71 6.51 9.02
C GLU A 130 -17.29 7.91 8.72
N ASN A 131 -16.63 8.96 9.22
CA ASN A 131 -17.14 10.32 9.15
C ASN A 131 -16.54 11.11 7.97
N LYS A 132 -17.39 11.82 7.24
CA LYS A 132 -17.00 12.79 6.19
C LYS A 132 -16.06 13.89 6.71
N ASN A 133 -16.07 14.16 8.04
CA ASN A 133 -15.21 15.18 8.64
C ASN A 133 -14.00 14.57 9.35
N ILE A 134 -12.94 14.31 8.58
CA ILE A 134 -11.68 13.74 9.08
C ILE A 134 -11.01 14.56 10.19
N MET A 135 -11.23 15.89 10.19
CA MET A 135 -10.63 16.80 11.18
C MET A 135 -11.25 16.66 12.58
N ARG A 136 -12.39 16.00 12.73
CA ARG A 136 -12.99 15.70 14.04
C ARG A 136 -12.43 14.46 14.70
N ASN A 137 -11.76 13.57 13.95
CA ASN A 137 -11.19 12.34 14.47
C ASN A 137 -10.03 12.64 15.45
N ASN A 138 -10.09 12.09 16.66
CA ASN A 138 -9.11 12.35 17.72
C ASN A 138 -7.71 11.82 17.39
N ILE A 139 -7.61 10.68 16.68
CA ILE A 139 -6.32 10.11 16.28
C ILE A 139 -5.64 11.03 15.26
N ILE A 140 -6.42 11.60 14.34
CA ILE A 140 -5.92 12.55 13.34
C ILE A 140 -5.49 13.84 14.01
N LYS A 141 -6.29 14.41 14.94
CA LYS A 141 -5.91 15.60 15.72
C LYS A 141 -4.61 15.40 16.47
N LYS A 142 -4.48 14.30 17.21
CA LYS A 142 -3.24 13.95 17.94
C LYS A 142 -2.05 13.78 16.98
N SER A 143 -2.26 13.14 15.83
CA SER A 143 -1.22 12.97 14.82
C SER A 143 -0.80 14.29 14.20
N LEU A 144 -1.74 15.17 13.88
CA LEU A 144 -1.46 16.52 13.39
C LEU A 144 -0.67 17.35 14.40
N ALA A 145 -1.01 17.26 15.70
CA ALA A 145 -0.24 17.93 16.76
C ALA A 145 1.22 17.46 16.83
N ILE A 146 1.48 16.17 16.60
CA ILE A 146 2.84 15.65 16.52
C ILE A 146 3.54 16.16 15.24
N MET A 147 2.85 16.11 14.11
CA MET A 147 3.42 16.50 12.82
C MET A 147 3.62 18.01 12.70
N SER A 148 2.87 18.84 13.45
CA SER A 148 2.99 20.31 13.43
C SER A 148 4.37 20.83 13.87
N LYS A 149 5.15 20.01 14.58
CA LYS A 149 6.54 20.32 14.95
C LYS A 149 7.48 20.43 13.72
N TYR A 150 7.05 19.91 12.57
CA TYR A 150 7.81 19.95 11.34
C TYR A 150 7.29 21.05 10.42
N LYS A 151 8.22 21.80 9.78
CA LYS A 151 7.89 22.83 8.79
C LYS A 151 7.13 22.25 7.60
N ASN A 152 7.59 21.09 7.12
CA ASN A 152 6.96 20.33 6.03
C ASN A 152 6.65 18.93 6.52
N PHE A 153 5.48 18.39 6.21
CA PHE A 153 5.10 17.02 6.58
C PHE A 153 3.99 16.46 5.69
N LEU A 154 3.89 15.14 5.68
CA LEU A 154 2.74 14.38 5.17
C LEU A 154 2.13 13.54 6.31
N LEU A 155 0.85 13.73 6.57
CA LEU A 155 0.01 12.78 7.31
C LEU A 155 -0.90 12.07 6.31
N LEU A 156 -0.61 10.79 6.07
CA LEU A 156 -1.37 9.94 5.17
C LEU A 156 -2.32 9.06 5.98
N ILE A 157 -3.59 9.06 5.60
CA ILE A 157 -4.64 8.26 6.23
C ILE A 157 -5.19 7.29 5.19
N ILE A 158 -4.92 6.00 5.39
CA ILE A 158 -5.43 4.92 4.56
C ILE A 158 -6.68 4.38 5.25
N ASN A 159 -7.82 4.55 4.59
CA ASN A 159 -9.11 4.14 5.12
C ASN A 159 -9.28 2.63 4.93
N ASN A 160 -9.37 1.93 6.05
CA ASN A 160 -9.60 0.50 6.08
C ASN A 160 -11.06 0.22 6.47
N LYS A 161 -11.92 -0.06 5.48
CA LYS A 161 -13.32 -0.43 5.73
C LYS A 161 -13.49 -1.88 6.16
N ASN A 162 -12.59 -2.76 5.76
CA ASN A 162 -12.69 -4.18 6.05
C ASN A 162 -11.94 -4.49 7.35
N ASN A 163 -12.64 -5.03 8.33
CA ASN A 163 -12.02 -5.66 9.49
C ASN A 163 -11.02 -6.71 8.99
N ILE A 164 -9.83 -6.66 9.54
CA ILE A 164 -8.69 -7.53 9.23
C ILE A 164 -9.14 -9.00 9.30
N SER A 165 -9.60 -9.53 8.19
CA SER A 165 -9.80 -10.96 8.02
C SER A 165 -8.44 -11.65 7.87
N LYS A 166 -8.35 -12.89 8.23
CA LYS A 166 -7.25 -13.84 8.48
C LYS A 166 -5.94 -13.74 7.66
N GLU A 167 -5.86 -12.93 6.60
CA GLU A 167 -4.66 -12.77 5.75
C GLU A 167 -3.89 -11.47 6.06
N LYS A 168 -3.27 -11.41 7.25
CA LYS A 168 -2.54 -10.21 7.70
C LYS A 168 -1.42 -9.74 6.76
N SER A 169 -0.70 -10.65 6.10
CA SER A 169 0.46 -10.31 5.25
C SER A 169 0.04 -9.61 3.95
N ILE A 170 -0.94 -10.13 3.24
CA ILE A 170 -1.40 -9.63 1.93
C ILE A 170 -2.10 -8.28 2.08
N ASN A 171 -2.96 -8.13 3.09
CA ASN A 171 -3.57 -6.83 3.39
C ASN A 171 -2.51 -5.78 3.73
N THR A 172 -1.45 -6.17 4.39
CA THR A 172 -0.33 -5.29 4.71
C THR A 172 0.38 -4.81 3.43
N LEU A 173 0.64 -5.69 2.47
CA LEU A 173 1.23 -5.32 1.16
C LEU A 173 0.32 -4.37 0.38
N ARG A 174 -0.99 -4.59 0.36
CA ARG A 174 -1.97 -3.70 -0.29
C ARG A 174 -1.93 -2.28 0.30
N TYR A 175 -1.96 -2.16 1.63
CA TYR A 175 -1.88 -0.85 2.29
C TYR A 175 -0.56 -0.14 2.00
N TYR A 176 0.54 -0.87 1.99
CA TYR A 176 1.84 -0.29 1.64
C TYR A 176 1.89 0.14 0.18
N GLY A 177 1.34 -0.65 -0.75
CA GLY A 177 1.29 -0.31 -2.17
C GLY A 177 0.45 0.95 -2.45
N ILE A 178 -0.76 1.04 -1.89
CA ILE A 178 -1.61 2.24 -2.00
C ILE A 178 -0.94 3.45 -1.35
N GLY A 179 -0.39 3.29 -0.16
CA GLY A 179 0.34 4.35 0.53
C GLY A 179 1.55 4.84 -0.25
N ALA A 180 2.32 3.93 -0.83
CA ALA A 180 3.49 4.24 -1.65
C ALA A 180 3.12 5.03 -2.91
N GLN A 181 2.04 4.64 -3.60
CA GLN A 181 1.56 5.37 -4.78
C GLN A 181 1.13 6.80 -4.45
N ILE A 182 0.41 7.00 -3.32
CA ILE A 182 0.02 8.36 -2.87
C ILE A 182 1.25 9.20 -2.52
N ILE A 183 2.22 8.63 -1.80
CA ILE A 183 3.47 9.32 -1.44
C ILE A 183 4.26 9.73 -2.69
N LYS A 184 4.34 8.84 -3.68
CA LYS A 184 4.98 9.09 -4.97
C LYS A 184 4.26 10.19 -5.76
N ASP A 185 2.92 10.16 -5.81
CA ASP A 185 2.09 11.18 -6.49
C ASP A 185 2.25 12.57 -5.86
N LEU A 186 2.53 12.64 -4.57
CA LEU A 186 2.87 13.88 -3.85
C LEU A 186 4.34 14.30 -4.01
N ASN A 187 5.08 13.67 -4.92
CA ASN A 187 6.48 14.01 -5.26
C ASN A 187 7.47 13.84 -4.09
N ILE A 188 7.19 12.92 -3.16
CA ILE A 188 8.08 12.54 -2.07
C ILE A 188 8.87 11.31 -2.49
N ARG A 189 10.21 11.36 -2.38
CA ARG A 189 11.10 10.22 -2.63
C ARG A 189 11.81 9.75 -1.36
N ASN A 190 12.26 10.70 -0.56
CA ASN A 190 12.94 10.42 0.70
C ASN A 190 12.03 10.76 1.86
N MET A 191 11.91 9.86 2.84
CA MET A 191 11.03 10.09 3.98
C MET A 191 11.71 9.82 5.32
N ILE A 192 11.26 10.54 6.35
CA ILE A 192 11.47 10.24 7.75
C ILE A 192 10.16 9.64 8.26
N LEU A 193 10.14 8.35 8.51
CA LEU A 193 8.92 7.67 8.95
C LEU A 193 8.66 7.92 10.43
N ILE A 194 7.48 8.49 10.74
CA ILE A 194 7.03 8.75 12.10
C ILE A 194 6.03 7.66 12.51
N SER A 195 6.41 6.78 13.43
CA SER A 195 5.61 5.60 13.81
C SER A 195 5.60 5.36 15.31
N ARG A 196 4.69 4.50 15.78
CA ARG A 196 4.63 4.08 17.21
C ARG A 196 5.56 2.92 17.54
N SER A 197 5.97 2.16 16.55
CA SER A 197 6.90 1.04 16.68
C SER A 197 7.81 0.98 15.48
N LYS A 198 8.95 0.32 15.62
CA LYS A 198 9.85 0.06 14.49
C LYS A 198 9.09 -0.75 13.42
N LYS A 199 9.12 -0.28 12.18
CA LYS A 199 8.45 -0.92 11.05
C LYS A 199 9.50 -1.39 10.05
N LYS A 200 9.44 -2.66 9.66
CA LYS A 200 10.16 -3.19 8.50
C LYS A 200 9.16 -3.15 7.33
N ILE A 201 9.35 -2.22 6.41
CA ILE A 201 8.48 -2.06 5.23
C ILE A 201 9.27 -2.57 4.03
N ILE A 202 8.78 -3.64 3.43
CA ILE A 202 9.38 -4.28 2.27
C ILE A 202 8.74 -3.71 0.99
N GLY A 203 9.51 -3.64 -0.10
CA GLY A 203 8.98 -3.29 -1.42
C GLY A 203 8.87 -1.80 -1.73
N LEU A 204 9.28 -0.89 -0.84
CA LEU A 204 9.24 0.56 -1.11
C LEU A 204 10.21 0.99 -2.24
N ASP A 205 11.33 0.28 -2.37
CA ASP A 205 12.33 0.57 -3.41
C ASP A 205 11.74 0.43 -4.82
N GLY A 206 10.81 -0.53 -5.00
CA GLY A 206 10.05 -0.70 -6.25
C GLY A 206 9.25 0.54 -6.68
N PHE A 207 8.89 1.40 -5.73
CA PHE A 207 8.21 2.69 -5.99
C PHE A 207 9.18 3.88 -6.07
N GLY A 208 10.48 3.65 -5.89
CA GLY A 208 11.49 4.70 -5.81
C GLY A 208 11.41 5.52 -4.52
N LEU A 209 10.89 4.93 -3.44
CA LEU A 209 10.76 5.54 -2.12
C LEU A 209 11.84 5.00 -1.17
N LYS A 210 12.45 5.90 -0.40
CA LYS A 210 13.49 5.54 0.58
C LYS A 210 13.16 6.06 1.97
N ILE A 211 13.18 5.20 2.99
CA ILE A 211 13.11 5.60 4.40
C ILE A 211 14.53 5.90 4.86
N LYS A 212 14.85 7.19 5.03
CA LYS A 212 16.17 7.65 5.51
C LYS A 212 16.31 7.50 7.02
N LYS A 213 15.22 7.65 7.77
CA LYS A 213 15.19 7.56 9.24
C LYS A 213 13.80 7.14 9.71
N GLN A 214 13.74 6.41 10.83
CA GLN A 214 12.50 6.17 11.55
C GLN A 214 12.57 6.87 12.91
N ILE A 215 11.50 7.57 13.27
CA ILE A 215 11.33 8.21 14.58
C ILE A 215 10.16 7.53 15.28
N ILE A 216 10.44 6.94 16.43
CA ILE A 216 9.43 6.27 17.23
C ILE A 216 8.86 7.28 18.23
N ILE A 217 7.55 7.45 18.20
CA ILE A 217 6.83 8.34 19.11
C ILE A 217 6.14 7.53 20.21
N LYS A 218 6.34 7.93 21.46
CA LYS A 218 5.56 7.41 22.60
C LYS A 218 4.26 8.19 22.71
N TRP A 219 3.12 7.50 22.73
CA TRP A 219 1.84 8.13 23.06
C TRP A 219 1.70 8.11 24.58
N LYS A 220 1.59 9.27 25.18
CA LYS A 220 1.07 9.31 26.54
C LYS A 220 -0.40 8.88 26.48
N LYS A 221 -0.73 7.80 27.19
CA LYS A 221 -2.13 7.50 27.51
C LYS A 221 -2.63 8.66 28.37
N PHE A 222 -3.64 9.37 27.91
CA PHE A 222 -4.47 10.22 28.74
C PHE A 222 -5.73 9.45 29.04
#